data_03b78c0576f352dd95e304c505b77130
#
_entry.id   03b78c0576f352dd95e304c505b77130
#
_cell.length_a   1.000
_cell.length_b   1.000
_cell.length_c   1.000
_cell.angle_alpha   90.00
_cell.angle_beta   90.00
_cell.angle_gamma   90.00
#
_symmetry.space_group_name_H-M   'P 1'
#
loop_
_entity.id
_entity.type
_entity.pdbx_description
1 polymer ?
#
loop_
_entity_poly.entity_id
_entity_poly.type
_entity_poly.pdbx_seq_one_letter_code
_entity_poly.pdbx_strand_id
1 'polypeptide(L)'
;MRTALVLAVVACSACGSSPATSDASDAFIAFNPTFAPFRTWTMVHDELLDPEGTLPAGVAGPRDQFINVQPATGSSEFPIGTVIVEVRTDSGKIFASVKRGGNFNAAGDKNWEYFELQEDPVKYLWRGLGPPLGDTYGGDPNGCNQCHSQCAANDFVCSPKLQLASF
;
A
#
# COMPACT_ATOMS: atom_id res chain seq x y z
N MET A 1 -66.97 -38.64 -9.04
CA MET A 1 -66.04 -38.03 -8.06
C MET A 1 -64.73 -37.80 -8.78
N ARG A 2 -64.36 -36.53 -9.04
CA ARG A 2 -63.13 -36.16 -9.73
C ARG A 2 -62.23 -35.50 -8.67
N THR A 3 -61.12 -36.15 -8.33
CA THR A 3 -60.12 -35.68 -7.38
C THR A 3 -59.13 -34.73 -8.11
N ALA A 4 -59.08 -33.49 -7.70
CA ALA A 4 -58.12 -32.53 -8.23
C ALA A 4 -56.83 -32.62 -7.43
N LEU A 5 -55.72 -32.82 -8.12
CA LEU A 5 -54.37 -32.84 -7.56
C LEU A 5 -53.78 -31.41 -7.63
N VAL A 6 -53.54 -30.82 -6.49
CA VAL A 6 -52.90 -29.50 -6.40
C VAL A 6 -51.37 -29.73 -6.31
N LEU A 7 -50.66 -29.27 -7.34
CA LEU A 7 -49.20 -29.22 -7.34
C LEU A 7 -48.75 -27.92 -6.63
N ALA A 8 -48.04 -28.03 -5.51
CA ALA A 8 -47.39 -26.92 -4.86
C ALA A 8 -45.98 -26.73 -5.48
N VAL A 9 -45.77 -25.59 -6.14
CA VAL A 9 -44.47 -25.17 -6.64
C VAL A 9 -43.71 -24.46 -5.52
N VAL A 10 -42.65 -25.09 -5.01
CA VAL A 10 -41.72 -24.47 -4.07
C VAL A 10 -40.69 -23.65 -4.87
N ALA A 11 -40.79 -22.34 -4.81
CA ALA A 11 -39.79 -21.44 -5.34
C ALA A 11 -38.60 -21.35 -4.37
N CYS A 12 -37.46 -21.98 -4.70
CA CYS A 12 -36.19 -21.75 -4.06
C CYS A 12 -35.67 -20.37 -4.45
N SER A 13 -35.76 -19.40 -3.53
CA SER A 13 -35.04 -18.13 -3.64
C SER A 13 -33.56 -18.38 -3.42
N ALA A 14 -32.78 -18.38 -4.51
CA ALA A 14 -31.32 -18.36 -4.43
C ALA A 14 -30.90 -17.00 -3.85
N CYS A 15 -30.44 -16.99 -2.60
CA CYS A 15 -29.70 -15.87 -2.05
C CYS A 15 -28.38 -15.74 -2.81
N GLY A 16 -28.35 -14.86 -3.79
CA GLY A 16 -27.12 -14.41 -4.44
C GLY A 16 -26.31 -13.62 -3.41
N SER A 17 -25.21 -14.20 -2.96
CA SER A 17 -24.18 -13.45 -2.22
C SER A 17 -23.57 -12.45 -3.18
N SER A 18 -23.96 -11.18 -3.08
CA SER A 18 -23.22 -10.11 -3.75
C SER A 18 -21.78 -10.14 -3.23
N PRO A 19 -20.76 -9.99 -4.12
CA PRO A 19 -19.40 -9.80 -3.65
C PRO A 19 -19.38 -8.56 -2.76
N ALA A 20 -18.84 -8.69 -1.56
CA ALA A 20 -18.64 -7.56 -0.66
C ALA A 20 -17.76 -6.54 -1.38
N THR A 21 -18.35 -5.43 -1.80
CA THR A 21 -17.59 -4.24 -2.12
C THR A 21 -16.88 -3.85 -0.81
N SER A 22 -15.56 -3.83 -0.82
CA SER A 22 -14.76 -3.32 0.30
C SER A 22 -15.14 -1.85 0.50
N ASP A 23 -16.06 -1.64 1.43
CA ASP A 23 -16.54 -0.31 1.78
C ASP A 23 -15.37 0.55 2.27
N ALA A 24 -15.49 1.85 2.03
CA ALA A 24 -14.56 2.90 2.49
C ALA A 24 -14.36 2.95 4.03
N SER A 25 -14.95 2.02 4.78
CA SER A 25 -14.87 1.88 6.23
C SER A 25 -13.61 1.16 6.73
N ASP A 26 -12.93 0.38 5.90
CA ASP A 26 -11.75 -0.38 6.32
C ASP A 26 -10.46 0.42 6.09
N ALA A 27 -10.22 1.38 6.97
CA ALA A 27 -8.97 2.12 6.99
C ALA A 27 -7.99 1.48 7.99
N PHE A 28 -6.79 1.14 7.51
CA PHE A 28 -5.67 0.75 8.36
C PHE A 28 -4.83 1.99 8.70
N ILE A 29 -4.67 2.29 9.98
CA ILE A 29 -3.88 3.44 10.43
C ILE A 29 -2.61 2.92 11.12
N ALA A 30 -1.45 3.16 10.51
CA ALA A 30 -0.17 2.76 11.07
C ALA A 30 0.27 3.73 12.18
N PHE A 31 0.90 3.15 13.20
CA PHE A 31 1.55 3.84 14.32
C PHE A 31 2.96 3.29 14.53
N ASN A 32 3.76 3.90 15.41
CA ASN A 32 5.14 3.45 15.66
C ASN A 32 5.27 1.93 15.91
N PRO A 33 4.41 1.27 16.71
CA PRO A 33 4.50 -0.18 16.89
C PRO A 33 4.29 -1.01 15.61
N THR A 34 3.59 -0.45 14.61
CA THR A 34 3.39 -1.12 13.32
C THR A 34 4.73 -1.36 12.60
N PHE A 35 5.65 -0.41 12.73
CA PHE A 35 6.95 -0.46 12.06
C PHE A 35 8.02 -1.21 12.87
N ALA A 36 7.84 -1.36 14.19
CA ALA A 36 8.87 -1.93 15.07
C ALA A 36 9.45 -3.28 14.60
N PRO A 37 8.66 -4.23 14.06
CA PRO A 37 9.18 -5.53 13.62
C PRO A 37 9.70 -5.55 12.17
N PHE A 38 9.84 -4.43 11.47
CA PHE A 38 10.04 -4.42 10.02
C PHE A 38 11.25 -5.25 9.56
N ARG A 39 12.32 -5.30 10.35
CA ARG A 39 13.52 -6.09 10.03
C ARG A 39 13.27 -7.61 10.00
N THR A 40 12.12 -8.08 10.49
CA THR A 40 11.73 -9.49 10.48
C THR A 40 10.85 -9.87 9.29
N TRP A 41 10.47 -8.90 8.47
CA TRP A 41 9.59 -9.11 7.31
C TRP A 41 10.35 -9.67 6.10
N THR A 42 9.61 -10.05 5.08
CA THR A 42 10.22 -10.46 3.81
C THR A 42 11.02 -9.30 3.24
N MET A 43 12.31 -9.54 3.01
CA MET A 43 13.23 -8.53 2.49
C MET A 43 13.59 -8.82 1.03
N VAL A 44 13.62 -7.78 0.23
CA VAL A 44 14.20 -7.78 -1.12
C VAL A 44 15.23 -6.67 -1.23
N HIS A 45 16.34 -6.97 -1.87
CA HIS A 45 17.35 -5.97 -2.21
C HIS A 45 17.09 -5.45 -3.61
N ASP A 46 17.16 -4.14 -3.77
CA ASP A 46 16.89 -3.45 -5.03
C ASP A 46 17.85 -2.26 -5.22
N GLU A 47 18.02 -1.86 -6.46
CA GLU A 47 18.72 -0.66 -6.83
C GLU A 47 17.85 0.14 -7.79
N LEU A 48 17.36 1.29 -7.33
CA LEU A 48 16.61 2.20 -8.20
C LEU A 48 17.61 2.97 -9.07
N LEU A 49 17.70 2.56 -10.30
CA LEU A 49 18.55 3.22 -11.29
C LEU A 49 17.88 4.49 -11.82
N ASP A 50 18.68 5.51 -12.03
CA ASP A 50 18.26 6.77 -12.66
C ASP A 50 19.26 7.15 -13.76
N PRO A 51 19.30 6.38 -14.87
CA PRO A 51 20.26 6.62 -15.95
C PRO A 51 20.06 7.96 -16.66
N GLU A 52 18.88 8.55 -16.54
CA GLU A 52 18.51 9.82 -17.18
C GLU A 52 18.63 11.01 -16.23
N GLY A 53 18.88 10.78 -14.93
CA GLY A 53 18.96 11.84 -13.92
C GLY A 53 17.64 12.59 -13.70
N THR A 54 16.52 11.89 -13.88
CA THR A 54 15.18 12.48 -13.81
C THR A 54 14.55 12.39 -12.43
N LEU A 55 15.08 11.51 -11.56
CA LEU A 55 14.61 11.35 -10.20
C LEU A 55 15.11 12.48 -9.29
N PRO A 56 14.34 12.88 -8.30
CA PRO A 56 14.80 13.82 -7.28
C PRO A 56 16.08 13.33 -6.60
N ALA A 57 16.94 14.27 -6.20
CA ALA A 57 18.19 13.95 -5.52
C ALA A 57 17.96 13.04 -4.29
N GLY A 58 18.72 11.94 -4.21
CA GLY A 58 18.62 10.97 -3.11
C GLY A 58 17.48 9.96 -3.24
N VAL A 59 16.77 9.92 -4.38
CA VAL A 59 15.76 8.89 -4.66
C VAL A 59 16.38 7.67 -5.32
N ALA A 60 17.28 7.84 -6.28
CA ALA A 60 18.03 6.74 -6.89
C ALA A 60 19.03 6.10 -5.91
N GLY A 61 19.40 4.85 -6.15
CA GLY A 61 20.46 4.12 -5.46
C GLY A 61 20.01 2.85 -4.75
N PRO A 62 20.94 2.17 -4.07
CA PRO A 62 20.70 0.86 -3.46
C PRO A 62 19.81 0.97 -2.22
N ARG A 63 18.91 -0.02 -2.07
CA ARG A 63 17.95 -0.06 -0.98
C ARG A 63 17.55 -1.49 -0.62
N ASP A 64 17.24 -1.70 0.66
CA ASP A 64 16.57 -2.88 1.16
C ASP A 64 15.11 -2.55 1.41
N GLN A 65 14.20 -3.34 0.85
CA GLN A 65 12.77 -3.17 1.04
C GLN A 65 12.21 -4.34 1.82
N PHE A 66 11.44 -4.04 2.85
CA PHE A 66 10.81 -4.99 3.75
C PHE A 66 9.30 -4.88 3.60
N ILE A 67 8.62 -5.99 3.32
CA ILE A 67 7.17 -6.04 3.19
C ILE A 67 6.55 -6.97 4.23
N ASN A 68 5.53 -6.50 4.96
CA ASN A 68 4.88 -7.25 6.03
C ASN A 68 3.92 -8.33 5.53
N VAL A 69 3.29 -8.13 4.38
CA VAL A 69 2.35 -9.08 3.78
C VAL A 69 2.50 -9.08 2.26
N GLN A 70 2.58 -10.26 1.69
CA GLN A 70 2.61 -10.41 0.22
C GLN A 70 1.18 -10.44 -0.32
N PRO A 71 0.90 -9.79 -1.47
CA PRO A 71 -0.37 -9.92 -2.15
C PRO A 71 -0.64 -11.38 -2.56
N ALA A 72 -1.90 -11.74 -2.67
CA ALA A 72 -2.25 -13.02 -3.28
C ALA A 72 -1.94 -13.01 -4.79
N THR A 73 -1.59 -14.17 -5.33
CA THR A 73 -1.34 -14.32 -6.77
C THR A 73 -2.51 -13.79 -7.61
N GLY A 74 -2.19 -12.93 -8.56
CA GLY A 74 -3.18 -12.32 -9.45
C GLY A 74 -3.93 -11.13 -8.85
N SER A 75 -3.52 -10.62 -7.68
CA SER A 75 -4.06 -9.39 -7.13
C SER A 75 -3.75 -8.20 -8.05
N SER A 76 -4.71 -7.30 -8.21
CA SER A 76 -4.53 -6.02 -8.93
C SER A 76 -4.07 -4.88 -8.01
N GLU A 77 -4.12 -5.07 -6.70
CA GLU A 77 -3.74 -4.10 -5.68
C GLU A 77 -3.08 -4.82 -4.49
N PHE A 78 -2.24 -4.09 -3.77
CA PHE A 78 -1.76 -4.53 -2.46
C PHE A 78 -2.92 -4.48 -1.45
N PRO A 79 -3.04 -5.47 -0.54
CA PRO A 79 -4.10 -5.48 0.46
C PRO A 79 -3.99 -4.28 1.41
N ILE A 80 -5.12 -3.79 1.92
CA ILE A 80 -5.14 -2.79 2.98
C ILE A 80 -4.38 -3.34 4.19
N GLY A 81 -3.51 -2.52 4.79
CA GLY A 81 -2.59 -2.94 5.85
C GLY A 81 -1.23 -3.41 5.34
N THR A 82 -0.99 -3.44 4.03
CA THR A 82 0.37 -3.60 3.50
C THR A 82 1.24 -2.45 3.98
N VAL A 83 2.41 -2.81 4.52
CA VAL A 83 3.46 -1.88 4.90
C VAL A 83 4.73 -2.27 4.18
N ILE A 84 5.31 -1.34 3.45
CA ILE A 84 6.61 -1.49 2.80
C ILE A 84 7.56 -0.50 3.47
N VAL A 85 8.64 -0.99 4.06
CA VAL A 85 9.70 -0.15 4.63
C VAL A 85 10.91 -0.23 3.71
N GLU A 86 11.40 0.93 3.29
CA GLU A 86 12.59 1.07 2.46
C GLU A 86 13.72 1.64 3.30
N VAL A 87 14.86 0.95 3.34
CA VAL A 87 16.09 1.41 3.97
C VAL A 87 17.10 1.72 2.88
N ARG A 88 17.47 2.97 2.75
CA ARG A 88 18.52 3.42 1.83
C ARG A 88 19.88 3.00 2.38
N THR A 89 20.58 2.10 1.68
CA THR A 89 21.85 1.54 2.17
C THR A 89 23.02 2.51 2.02
N ASP A 90 22.87 3.53 1.17
CA ASP A 90 23.85 4.59 0.95
C ASP A 90 23.78 5.71 1.98
N SER A 91 22.59 6.07 2.44
CA SER A 91 22.36 7.23 3.33
C SER A 91 21.83 6.84 4.71
N GLY A 92 21.37 5.60 4.88
CA GLY A 92 20.71 5.14 6.11
C GLY A 92 19.32 5.72 6.33
N LYS A 93 18.78 6.49 5.39
CA LYS A 93 17.41 7.00 5.49
C LYS A 93 16.40 5.86 5.37
N ILE A 94 15.34 5.97 6.13
CA ILE A 94 14.28 4.97 6.18
C ILE A 94 12.95 5.63 5.81
N PHE A 95 12.31 5.11 4.78
CA PHE A 95 10.97 5.52 4.37
C PHE A 95 10.01 4.37 4.50
N ALA A 96 8.71 4.66 4.61
CA ALA A 96 7.69 3.64 4.56
C ALA A 96 6.49 4.11 3.75
N SER A 97 5.86 3.13 3.07
CA SER A 97 4.58 3.28 2.39
C SER A 97 3.58 2.34 3.05
N VAL A 98 2.39 2.84 3.35
CA VAL A 98 1.33 2.09 4.02
C VAL A 98 0.07 2.15 3.17
N LYS A 99 -0.45 0.99 2.78
CA LYS A 99 -1.77 0.88 2.12
C LYS A 99 -2.86 1.09 3.17
N ARG A 100 -3.26 2.35 3.33
CA ARG A 100 -4.19 2.78 4.36
C ARG A 100 -5.64 2.44 4.06
N GLY A 101 -6.05 2.47 2.79
CA GLY A 101 -7.47 2.36 2.43
C GLY A 101 -8.28 3.62 2.76
N GLY A 102 -9.61 3.45 2.91
CA GLY A 102 -10.51 4.54 3.30
C GLY A 102 -10.55 5.71 2.32
N ASN A 103 -10.20 5.49 1.06
CA ASN A 103 -10.08 6.54 0.04
C ASN A 103 -9.08 7.65 0.39
N PHE A 104 -8.09 7.35 1.26
CA PHE A 104 -7.01 8.26 1.58
C PHE A 104 -6.21 8.61 0.31
N ASN A 105 -5.72 9.85 0.21
CA ASN A 105 -4.95 10.32 -0.95
C ASN A 105 -5.66 10.10 -2.31
N ALA A 106 -6.96 10.32 -2.35
CA ALA A 106 -7.81 10.00 -3.52
C ALA A 106 -7.43 10.79 -4.78
N ALA A 107 -6.80 11.94 -4.63
CA ALA A 107 -6.35 12.80 -5.73
C ALA A 107 -4.91 12.49 -6.21
N GLY A 108 -4.23 11.55 -5.54
CA GLY A 108 -2.86 11.14 -5.85
C GLY A 108 -2.73 9.60 -5.84
N ASP A 109 -1.76 9.10 -5.09
CA ASP A 109 -1.51 7.66 -4.94
C ASP A 109 -2.58 7.04 -4.03
N LYS A 110 -3.70 6.70 -4.62
CA LYS A 110 -4.92 6.31 -3.92
C LYS A 110 -4.68 5.24 -2.87
N ASN A 111 -5.12 5.53 -1.65
CA ASN A 111 -5.02 4.66 -0.48
C ASN A 111 -3.61 4.52 0.12
N TRP A 112 -2.60 5.21 -0.39
CA TRP A 112 -1.25 5.16 0.17
C TRP A 112 -0.93 6.36 1.05
N GLU A 113 -0.33 6.09 2.21
CA GLU A 113 0.23 7.04 3.16
C GLU A 113 1.73 6.81 3.29
N TYR A 114 2.51 7.88 3.35
CA TYR A 114 3.97 7.85 3.36
C TYR A 114 4.53 8.30 4.71
N PHE A 115 5.72 7.81 5.03
CA PHE A 115 6.40 8.06 6.28
C PHE A 115 7.91 8.20 6.06
N GLU A 116 8.58 9.00 6.88
CA GLU A 116 10.00 8.87 7.13
C GLU A 116 10.16 8.36 8.56
N LEU A 117 11.04 7.37 8.73
CA LEU A 117 11.27 6.71 10.01
C LEU A 117 12.67 6.99 10.50
N GLN A 118 12.85 6.93 11.81
CA GLN A 118 14.13 6.63 12.45
C GLN A 118 14.09 5.22 13.02
N GLU A 119 15.25 4.58 13.17
CA GLU A 119 15.31 3.17 13.57
C GLU A 119 15.45 2.97 15.09
N ASP A 120 16.16 3.81 15.78
CA ASP A 120 16.44 3.63 17.21
C ASP A 120 15.99 4.83 18.05
N PRO A 121 14.87 4.72 18.79
CA PRO A 121 13.82 3.71 18.66
C PRO A 121 13.05 3.86 17.33
N VAL A 122 12.44 2.76 16.83
CA VAL A 122 11.63 2.82 15.61
C VAL A 122 10.42 3.73 15.85
N LYS A 123 10.40 4.85 15.13
CA LYS A 123 9.26 5.79 15.12
C LYS A 123 9.24 6.59 13.82
N TYR A 124 8.08 7.08 13.45
CA TYR A 124 8.01 8.01 12.32
C TYR A 124 8.44 9.42 12.74
N LEU A 125 9.18 10.08 11.87
CA LEU A 125 9.57 11.48 11.97
C LEU A 125 8.48 12.38 11.41
N TRP A 126 7.87 11.95 10.31
CA TRP A 126 6.66 12.53 9.74
C TRP A 126 5.81 11.44 9.07
N ARG A 127 4.56 11.78 8.77
CA ARG A 127 3.60 10.95 8.05
C ARG A 127 2.68 11.81 7.20
N GLY A 128 2.15 11.28 6.09
CA GLY A 128 1.17 11.96 5.25
C GLY A 128 1.41 11.71 3.77
N LEU A 129 1.34 12.76 2.95
CA LEU A 129 1.49 12.71 1.49
C LEU A 129 2.92 12.99 1.03
N GLY A 130 3.78 13.44 1.92
CA GLY A 130 5.18 13.78 1.70
C GLY A 130 5.77 14.49 2.90
N PRO A 131 7.04 14.94 2.82
CA PRO A 131 7.69 15.70 3.88
C PRO A 131 6.87 16.93 4.25
N PRO A 132 6.70 17.24 5.54
CA PRO A 132 5.91 18.38 5.98
C PRO A 132 6.57 19.70 5.60
N LEU A 133 5.76 20.62 5.12
CA LEU A 133 6.15 22.02 4.89
C LEU A 133 5.95 22.85 6.18
N GLY A 134 6.45 22.32 7.32
CA GLY A 134 6.38 22.98 8.63
C GLY A 134 5.55 22.24 9.68
N ASP A 135 4.62 21.36 9.30
CA ASP A 135 3.77 20.59 10.20
C ASP A 135 4.17 19.12 10.23
N THR A 136 3.85 18.42 11.33
CA THR A 136 4.14 17.00 11.52
C THR A 136 3.20 16.06 10.78
N TYR A 137 2.12 16.58 10.21
CA TYR A 137 1.15 15.81 9.42
C TYR A 137 0.73 16.59 8.17
N GLY A 138 0.59 15.88 7.08
CA GLY A 138 0.20 16.44 5.78
C GLY A 138 1.37 16.34 4.80
N GLY A 139 2.04 17.43 4.56
CA GLY A 139 3.15 17.53 3.62
C GLY A 139 2.74 17.97 2.23
N ASP A 140 3.72 18.09 1.35
CA ASP A 140 3.51 18.43 -0.04
C ASP A 140 2.73 17.31 -0.75
N PRO A 141 1.51 17.56 -1.26
CA PRO A 141 0.75 16.55 -1.98
C PRO A 141 1.43 16.11 -3.29
N ASN A 142 2.41 16.88 -3.77
CA ASN A 142 3.21 16.52 -4.94
C ASN A 142 4.51 15.78 -4.54
N GLY A 143 4.85 15.70 -3.26
CA GLY A 143 6.10 15.10 -2.80
C GLY A 143 6.24 13.64 -3.19
N CYS A 144 5.60 12.73 -2.47
CA CYS A 144 5.65 11.30 -2.77
C CYS A 144 4.83 10.94 -4.01
N ASN A 145 3.64 11.55 -4.16
CA ASN A 145 2.74 11.31 -5.30
C ASN A 145 3.41 11.59 -6.65
N GLN A 146 4.29 12.60 -6.75
CA GLN A 146 4.93 12.95 -8.02
C GLN A 146 5.72 11.77 -8.63
N CYS A 147 6.38 10.99 -7.79
CA CYS A 147 7.13 9.81 -8.23
C CYS A 147 6.26 8.55 -8.26
N HIS A 148 5.52 8.29 -7.20
CA HIS A 148 4.75 7.07 -7.05
C HIS A 148 3.60 6.95 -8.05
N SER A 149 3.00 8.06 -8.50
CA SER A 149 1.96 8.06 -9.55
C SER A 149 2.43 7.45 -10.87
N GLN A 150 3.74 7.48 -11.16
CA GLN A 150 4.31 6.83 -12.35
C GLN A 150 4.20 5.29 -12.28
N CYS A 151 4.00 4.75 -11.09
CA CYS A 151 3.89 3.32 -10.82
C CYS A 151 2.43 2.88 -10.58
N ALA A 152 1.46 3.64 -11.06
CA ALA A 152 0.02 3.35 -10.87
C ALA A 152 -0.38 1.95 -11.37
N ALA A 153 0.26 1.43 -12.42
CA ALA A 153 0.02 0.07 -12.93
C ALA A 153 0.42 -1.03 -11.92
N ASN A 154 1.26 -0.72 -10.94
CA ASN A 154 1.67 -1.58 -9.84
C ASN A 154 1.16 -1.05 -8.49
N ASP A 155 -0.04 -0.49 -8.49
CA ASP A 155 -0.69 0.09 -7.32
C ASP A 155 0.22 1.10 -6.59
N PHE A 156 0.90 1.96 -7.36
CA PHE A 156 1.80 3.02 -6.87
C PHE A 156 3.08 2.54 -6.16
N VAL A 157 3.42 1.26 -6.23
CA VAL A 157 4.66 0.70 -5.69
C VAL A 157 5.76 0.70 -6.76
N CYS A 158 6.72 1.60 -6.63
CA CYS A 158 7.84 1.77 -7.56
C CYS A 158 9.02 0.86 -7.22
N SER A 159 8.80 -0.43 -7.13
CA SER A 159 9.85 -1.41 -6.90
C SER A 159 9.86 -2.44 -8.02
N PRO A 160 10.98 -2.66 -8.73
CA PRO A 160 11.09 -3.74 -9.71
C PRO A 160 11.05 -5.13 -9.06
N LYS A 161 11.23 -5.23 -7.74
CA LYS A 161 11.20 -6.49 -6.98
C LYS A 161 9.85 -6.78 -6.31
N LEU A 162 9.02 -5.75 -6.12
CA LEU A 162 7.68 -5.89 -5.51
C LEU A 162 6.60 -5.61 -6.57
N GLN A 163 6.62 -6.41 -7.65
CA GLN A 163 5.63 -6.31 -8.71
C GLN A 163 4.44 -7.22 -8.42
N LEU A 164 3.21 -6.70 -8.49
CA LEU A 164 1.98 -7.48 -8.32
C LEU A 164 1.93 -8.70 -9.26
N ALA A 165 2.47 -8.57 -10.46
CA ALA A 165 2.57 -9.68 -11.42
C ALA A 165 3.55 -10.79 -11.01
N SER A 166 4.35 -10.57 -9.97
CA SER A 166 5.39 -11.52 -9.50
C SER A 166 4.95 -12.34 -8.29
N PHE A 167 3.77 -12.03 -7.73
CA PHE A 167 3.20 -12.75 -6.58
C PHE A 167 2.23 -13.87 -6.96
#